data_0f99f712c6893b0b036f4b3b63d8366f
#
_entry.id   0f99f712c6893b0b036f4b3b63d8366f
#
_cell.length_a   1.000
_cell.length_b   1.000
_cell.length_c   1.000
_cell.angle_alpha   90.00
_cell.angle_beta   90.00
_cell.angle_gamma   90.00
#
_symmetry.space_group_name_H-M   'P 1'
#
loop_
_entity.id
_entity.type
_entity.pdbx_description
1 polymer ?
#
loop_
_entity_poly.entity_id
_entity_poly.type
_entity_poly.pdbx_seq_one_letter_code
_entity_poly.pdbx_strand_id
1 'polypeptide(L)'
;MLSPEDQLRQIRSGVAEIVPERALASKLASGRSLTVKLGVDPTAPDLHLGHAVPLRKLRQFQDLGHTVVLIIGDFTALIGDPSGRNTIRPPLTEAQIEENAATYIEQAFKVLDPSSTQVRRNSEWLAPLNFADILRLSSMFTVARLLERDDFQKRFREGVGISLHEMLYPLAQAYDSVVIKADVEIGGTDQLFNLLAGRELMERHGMEPQVCLTLPLLEGTDGSQKMSKAYGNYIGLTDEPAEMFGKMMSIPDEIMVKYYRACLALPAEEVESIEKGLATGVLHPNTVKRQLAKGVVAIYHGDDAAIGAEESFDLVFRRHEIPQDVPTVEVDLAQEIHVPALLDLLGMVTSRGEGRRLIDQGGVKINGVTLSPTSYNIEGSAIEGGVIQVGKRKFVRVVSKQG
;
A
#
# COMPACT_ATOMS: atom_id res chain seq x y z
N MET A 1 22.68 6.24 -20.02
CA MET A 1 22.54 6.27 -18.55
C MET A 1 22.98 7.64 -18.03
N LEU A 2 22.32 8.12 -16.99
CA LEU A 2 22.76 9.32 -16.26
C LEU A 2 24.14 9.12 -15.62
N SER A 3 24.81 10.20 -15.24
CA SER A 3 26.05 10.10 -14.47
C SER A 3 25.80 9.39 -13.13
N PRO A 4 26.81 8.70 -12.53
CA PRO A 4 26.65 8.07 -11.21
C PRO A 4 26.19 9.04 -10.12
N GLU A 5 26.62 10.29 -10.19
CA GLU A 5 26.23 11.34 -9.24
C GLU A 5 24.77 11.75 -9.41
N ASP A 6 24.30 11.88 -10.65
CA ASP A 6 22.89 12.20 -10.94
C ASP A 6 21.98 11.05 -10.56
N GLN A 7 22.40 9.80 -10.82
CA GLN A 7 21.67 8.62 -10.39
C GLN A 7 21.54 8.59 -8.86
N LEU A 8 22.66 8.80 -8.15
CA LEU A 8 22.67 8.80 -6.67
C LEU A 8 21.76 9.90 -6.11
N ARG A 9 21.76 11.10 -6.73
CA ARG A 9 20.89 12.20 -6.34
C ARG A 9 19.41 11.83 -6.50
N GLN A 10 19.04 11.21 -7.61
CA GLN A 10 17.67 10.76 -7.83
C GLN A 10 17.28 9.64 -6.86
N ILE A 11 18.15 8.65 -6.66
CA ILE A 11 17.89 7.52 -5.76
C ILE A 11 17.68 8.00 -4.32
N ARG A 12 18.41 9.01 -3.84
CA ARG A 12 18.26 9.58 -2.50
C ARG A 12 16.90 10.21 -2.24
N SER A 13 16.23 10.69 -3.27
CA SER A 13 14.93 11.35 -3.12
C SER A 13 13.91 10.38 -2.51
N GLY A 14 13.26 10.78 -1.41
CA GLY A 14 12.23 10.00 -0.73
C GLY A 14 12.72 8.77 0.04
N VAL A 15 14.04 8.60 0.20
CA VAL A 15 14.65 7.51 0.98
C VAL A 15 14.79 7.93 2.44
N ALA A 16 14.54 7.01 3.36
CA ALA A 16 14.78 7.22 4.79
C ALA A 16 16.25 6.97 5.13
N GLU A 17 16.82 5.86 4.64
CA GLU A 17 18.19 5.47 4.94
C GLU A 17 18.80 4.63 3.82
N ILE A 18 20.11 4.80 3.56
CA ILE A 18 20.92 3.99 2.65
C ILE A 18 22.14 3.45 3.43
N VAL A 19 22.24 2.13 3.56
CA VAL A 19 23.29 1.48 4.39
C VAL A 19 24.11 0.48 3.57
N PRO A 20 25.42 0.70 3.42
CA PRO A 20 26.13 1.97 3.56
C PRO A 20 26.05 2.80 2.28
N GLU A 21 25.83 4.09 2.41
CA GLU A 21 25.61 4.97 1.24
C GLU A 21 26.82 5.02 0.31
N ARG A 22 28.04 5.04 0.87
CA ARG A 22 29.28 5.02 0.08
C ARG A 22 29.41 3.79 -0.82
N ALA A 23 28.82 2.65 -0.42
CA ALA A 23 28.83 1.45 -1.25
C ALA A 23 27.90 1.60 -2.45
N LEU A 24 26.75 2.27 -2.29
CA LEU A 24 25.89 2.58 -3.42
C LEU A 24 26.61 3.46 -4.44
N ALA A 25 27.25 4.54 -3.98
CA ALA A 25 28.03 5.41 -4.84
C ALA A 25 29.12 4.63 -5.61
N SER A 26 29.85 3.74 -4.93
CA SER A 26 30.89 2.90 -5.56
C SER A 26 30.30 1.93 -6.59
N LYS A 27 29.16 1.29 -6.28
CA LYS A 27 28.47 0.37 -7.20
C LYS A 27 27.98 1.12 -8.46
N LEU A 28 27.39 2.31 -8.32
CA LEU A 28 26.99 3.15 -9.44
C LEU A 28 28.17 3.61 -10.29
N ALA A 29 29.30 3.99 -9.64
CA ALA A 29 30.53 4.40 -10.33
C ALA A 29 31.17 3.28 -11.16
N SER A 30 30.85 2.01 -10.89
CA SER A 30 31.34 0.88 -11.71
C SER A 30 30.76 0.86 -13.13
N GLY A 31 29.68 1.61 -13.40
CA GLY A 31 29.03 1.70 -14.71
C GLY A 31 28.26 0.44 -15.14
N ARG A 32 28.26 -0.62 -14.32
CA ARG A 32 27.49 -1.83 -14.61
C ARG A 32 26.03 -1.69 -14.18
N SER A 33 25.14 -2.45 -14.83
CA SER A 33 23.77 -2.59 -14.31
C SER A 33 23.81 -3.28 -12.95
N LEU A 34 23.12 -2.69 -11.95
CA LEU A 34 22.97 -3.26 -10.62
C LEU A 34 21.75 -4.18 -10.58
N THR A 35 21.83 -5.23 -9.79
CA THR A 35 20.68 -6.08 -9.45
C THR A 35 19.98 -5.51 -8.22
N VAL A 36 18.78 -4.99 -8.40
CA VAL A 36 17.98 -4.36 -7.35
C VAL A 36 16.77 -5.23 -7.05
N LYS A 37 16.64 -5.70 -5.81
CA LYS A 37 15.52 -6.55 -5.41
C LYS A 37 14.54 -5.84 -4.47
N LEU A 38 13.29 -6.25 -4.57
CA LEU A 38 12.23 -6.00 -3.61
C LEU A 38 11.52 -7.32 -3.34
N GLY A 39 11.48 -7.76 -2.09
CA GLY A 39 10.70 -8.92 -1.66
C GLY A 39 9.34 -8.49 -1.09
N VAL A 40 8.30 -9.24 -1.45
CA VAL A 40 6.94 -8.99 -1.00
C VAL A 40 6.22 -10.30 -0.72
N ASP A 41 5.62 -10.42 0.46
CA ASP A 41 4.78 -11.55 0.82
C ASP A 41 3.34 -11.30 0.37
N PRO A 42 2.73 -12.20 -0.42
CA PRO A 42 1.37 -12.04 -0.93
C PRO A 42 0.32 -12.32 0.16
N THR A 43 0.24 -11.43 1.13
CA THR A 43 -0.57 -11.60 2.33
C THR A 43 -2.01 -11.08 2.23
N ALA A 44 -2.34 -10.39 1.15
CA ALA A 44 -3.66 -9.89 0.82
C ALA A 44 -3.76 -9.65 -0.69
N PRO A 45 -4.96 -9.79 -1.29
CA PRO A 45 -5.11 -9.70 -2.74
C PRO A 45 -4.90 -8.29 -3.31
N ASP A 46 -5.21 -7.22 -2.55
CA ASP A 46 -5.14 -5.87 -3.08
C ASP A 46 -3.99 -5.07 -2.48
N LEU A 47 -3.36 -4.26 -3.31
CA LEU A 47 -2.34 -3.32 -2.92
C LEU A 47 -2.93 -1.94 -2.60
N HIS A 48 -2.23 -1.20 -1.78
CA HIS A 48 -2.53 0.20 -1.47
C HIS A 48 -1.29 1.07 -1.70
N LEU A 49 -1.43 2.39 -1.64
CA LEU A 49 -0.33 3.33 -1.91
C LEU A 49 0.92 3.05 -1.07
N GLY A 50 0.77 2.56 0.18
CA GLY A 50 1.92 2.17 1.00
C GLY A 50 2.78 1.06 0.37
N HIS A 51 2.16 0.10 -0.34
CA HIS A 51 2.90 -0.93 -1.11
C HIS A 51 3.48 -0.35 -2.41
N ALA A 52 2.84 0.65 -2.98
CA ALA A 52 3.33 1.28 -4.20
C ALA A 52 4.62 2.08 -3.98
N VAL A 53 4.89 2.58 -2.78
CA VAL A 53 6.10 3.36 -2.47
C VAL A 53 7.39 2.58 -2.82
N PRO A 54 7.61 1.35 -2.30
CA PRO A 54 8.79 0.56 -2.69
C PRO A 54 8.76 0.12 -4.16
N LEU A 55 7.60 -0.16 -4.76
CA LEU A 55 7.48 -0.46 -6.18
C LEU A 55 7.93 0.73 -7.05
N ARG A 56 7.55 1.95 -6.69
CA ARG A 56 7.98 3.17 -7.39
C ARG A 56 9.49 3.40 -7.27
N LYS A 57 10.08 3.11 -6.12
CA LYS A 57 11.53 3.15 -5.96
C LYS A 57 12.22 2.10 -6.84
N LEU A 58 11.66 0.90 -6.91
CA LEU A 58 12.15 -0.15 -7.81
C LEU A 58 12.03 0.29 -9.28
N ARG A 59 10.90 0.93 -9.67
CA ARG A 59 10.71 1.52 -11.00
C ARG A 59 11.76 2.60 -11.31
N GLN A 60 12.14 3.43 -10.36
CA GLN A 60 13.17 4.43 -10.55
C GLN A 60 14.53 3.81 -10.90
N PHE A 61 14.90 2.70 -10.27
CA PHE A 61 16.10 1.95 -10.68
C PHE A 61 15.96 1.35 -12.07
N GLN A 62 14.77 0.87 -12.43
CA GLN A 62 14.47 0.35 -13.76
C GLN A 62 14.65 1.42 -14.84
N ASP A 63 14.11 2.63 -14.62
CA ASP A 63 14.26 3.79 -15.52
C ASP A 63 15.71 4.26 -15.65
N LEU A 64 16.53 4.04 -14.63
CA LEU A 64 17.98 4.29 -14.66
C LEU A 64 18.78 3.20 -15.40
N GLY A 65 18.12 2.12 -15.86
CA GLY A 65 18.75 1.04 -16.64
C GLY A 65 19.34 -0.09 -15.78
N HIS A 66 18.93 -0.21 -14.52
CA HIS A 66 19.31 -1.31 -13.64
C HIS A 66 18.37 -2.51 -13.81
N THR A 67 18.86 -3.69 -13.44
CA THR A 67 18.07 -4.92 -13.44
C THR A 67 17.22 -4.97 -12.16
N VAL A 68 15.90 -5.03 -12.30
CA VAL A 68 15.00 -5.10 -11.16
C VAL A 68 14.40 -6.49 -11.00
N VAL A 69 14.38 -6.96 -9.76
CA VAL A 69 13.85 -8.28 -9.38
C VAL A 69 12.77 -8.09 -8.32
N LEU A 70 11.54 -8.43 -8.68
CA LEU A 70 10.42 -8.51 -7.74
C LEU A 70 10.34 -9.96 -7.24
N ILE A 71 10.61 -10.18 -5.95
CA ILE A 71 10.51 -11.49 -5.33
C ILE A 71 9.14 -11.62 -4.69
N ILE A 72 8.39 -12.61 -5.13
CA ILE A 72 7.17 -13.03 -4.47
C ILE A 72 7.55 -14.03 -3.38
N GLY A 73 7.33 -13.63 -2.13
CA GLY A 73 7.61 -14.42 -0.95
C GLY A 73 6.53 -15.48 -0.69
N ASP A 74 6.31 -16.37 -1.65
CA ASP A 74 5.32 -17.44 -1.52
C ASP A 74 5.71 -18.47 -0.45
N PHE A 75 7.00 -18.73 -0.27
CA PHE A 75 7.51 -19.58 0.80
C PHE A 75 7.55 -18.82 2.14
N THR A 76 8.05 -17.60 2.16
CA THR A 76 8.13 -16.78 3.37
C THR A 76 6.76 -16.41 3.93
N ALA A 77 5.73 -16.31 3.09
CA ALA A 77 4.34 -16.11 3.51
C ALA A 77 3.79 -17.26 4.38
N LEU A 78 4.32 -18.48 4.23
CA LEU A 78 3.99 -19.62 5.10
C LEU A 78 4.54 -19.43 6.52
N ILE A 79 5.67 -18.73 6.66
CA ILE A 79 6.26 -18.37 7.95
C ILE A 79 5.50 -17.17 8.53
N GLY A 80 5.27 -16.15 7.71
CA GLY A 80 4.69 -14.87 8.07
C GLY A 80 5.72 -13.89 8.65
N ASP A 81 5.80 -12.71 8.04
CA ASP A 81 6.70 -11.64 8.52
C ASP A 81 6.25 -11.13 9.91
N PRO A 82 7.09 -11.27 10.94
CA PRO A 82 6.81 -10.74 12.26
C PRO A 82 6.95 -9.20 12.36
N SER A 83 7.50 -8.51 11.36
CA SER A 83 7.76 -7.06 11.37
C SER A 83 6.55 -6.23 11.76
N GLY A 84 6.73 -5.37 12.78
CA GLY A 84 5.71 -4.40 13.20
C GLY A 84 4.45 -5.01 13.81
N ARG A 85 4.51 -6.24 14.34
CA ARG A 85 3.35 -6.95 14.92
C ARG A 85 3.61 -7.42 16.34
N ASN A 86 2.53 -7.39 17.13
CA ASN A 86 2.55 -7.89 18.52
C ASN A 86 1.90 -9.29 18.66
N THR A 87 1.38 -9.87 17.57
CA THR A 87 0.64 -11.15 17.59
C THR A 87 1.03 -12.03 16.41
N ILE A 88 0.96 -13.35 16.63
CA ILE A 88 1.19 -14.36 15.60
C ILE A 88 0.09 -14.26 14.52
N ARG A 89 0.50 -14.29 13.26
CA ARG A 89 -0.41 -14.30 12.12
C ARG A 89 -0.94 -15.74 11.91
N PRO A 90 -2.25 -15.93 11.64
CA PRO A 90 -2.70 -17.20 11.12
C PRO A 90 -1.97 -17.53 9.80
N PRO A 91 -1.46 -18.76 9.64
CA PRO A 91 -0.81 -19.15 8.39
C PRO A 91 -1.82 -19.12 7.24
N LEU A 92 -1.38 -18.63 6.09
CA LEU A 92 -2.15 -18.70 4.84
C LEU A 92 -2.00 -20.11 4.24
N THR A 93 -3.03 -20.55 3.52
CA THR A 93 -2.93 -21.76 2.70
C THR A 93 -2.16 -21.48 1.40
N GLU A 94 -1.54 -22.48 0.80
CA GLU A 94 -0.86 -22.34 -0.49
C GLU A 94 -1.79 -21.79 -1.58
N ALA A 95 -3.06 -22.21 -1.60
CA ALA A 95 -4.05 -21.71 -2.55
C ALA A 95 -4.31 -20.19 -2.39
N GLN A 96 -4.41 -19.72 -1.14
CA GLN A 96 -4.57 -18.28 -0.86
C GLN A 96 -3.33 -17.48 -1.24
N ILE A 97 -2.13 -18.07 -1.01
CA ILE A 97 -0.86 -17.44 -1.39
C ILE A 97 -0.78 -17.29 -2.92
N GLU A 98 -1.18 -18.33 -3.66
CA GLU A 98 -1.16 -18.31 -5.13
C GLU A 98 -2.14 -17.28 -5.72
N GLU A 99 -3.38 -17.25 -5.21
CA GLU A 99 -4.38 -16.27 -5.61
C GLU A 99 -3.91 -14.82 -5.34
N ASN A 100 -3.41 -14.59 -4.13
CA ASN A 100 -2.89 -13.27 -3.75
C ASN A 100 -1.66 -12.88 -4.59
N ALA A 101 -0.75 -13.84 -4.89
CA ALA A 101 0.44 -13.59 -5.68
C ALA A 101 0.11 -13.14 -7.10
N ALA A 102 -0.86 -13.78 -7.76
CA ALA A 102 -1.30 -13.41 -9.09
C ALA A 102 -1.83 -11.97 -9.12
N THR A 103 -2.71 -11.63 -8.19
CA THR A 103 -3.28 -10.28 -8.06
C THR A 103 -2.20 -9.25 -7.72
N TYR A 104 -1.23 -9.61 -6.88
CA TYR A 104 -0.12 -8.73 -6.51
C TYR A 104 0.73 -8.37 -7.73
N ILE A 105 1.09 -9.36 -8.55
CA ILE A 105 1.91 -9.18 -9.75
C ILE A 105 1.17 -8.27 -10.76
N GLU A 106 -0.11 -8.51 -10.99
CA GLU A 106 -0.94 -7.68 -11.88
C GLU A 106 -0.94 -6.20 -11.44
N GLN A 107 -1.16 -5.96 -10.14
CA GLN A 107 -1.18 -4.60 -9.60
C GLN A 107 0.23 -3.96 -9.56
N ALA A 108 1.29 -4.75 -9.32
CA ALA A 108 2.66 -4.24 -9.36
C ALA A 108 3.03 -3.74 -10.76
N PHE A 109 2.51 -4.35 -11.81
CA PHE A 109 2.71 -3.92 -13.20
C PHE A 109 1.94 -2.65 -13.60
N LYS A 110 1.09 -2.10 -12.73
CA LYS A 110 0.63 -0.71 -12.88
C LYS A 110 1.75 0.31 -12.60
N VAL A 111 2.82 -0.11 -11.93
CA VAL A 111 3.97 0.72 -11.56
C VAL A 111 5.23 0.32 -12.32
N LEU A 112 5.53 -0.98 -12.38
CA LEU A 112 6.73 -1.54 -13.01
C LEU A 112 6.49 -1.81 -14.50
N ASP A 113 7.55 -1.71 -15.29
CA ASP A 113 7.54 -2.16 -16.68
C ASP A 113 7.68 -3.71 -16.71
N PRO A 114 6.64 -4.43 -17.17
CA PRO A 114 6.67 -5.89 -17.19
C PRO A 114 7.75 -6.46 -18.13
N SER A 115 8.13 -5.73 -19.18
CA SER A 115 9.12 -6.19 -20.15
C SER A 115 10.56 -6.24 -19.62
N SER A 116 10.84 -5.48 -18.56
CA SER A 116 12.17 -5.33 -17.94
C SER A 116 12.17 -5.65 -16.44
N THR A 117 11.12 -6.28 -15.92
CA THR A 117 11.02 -6.76 -14.54
C THR A 117 11.19 -8.27 -14.48
N GLN A 118 12.14 -8.75 -13.69
CA GLN A 118 12.23 -10.16 -13.35
C GLN A 118 11.33 -10.45 -12.15
N VAL A 119 10.31 -11.27 -12.32
CA VAL A 119 9.49 -11.79 -11.22
C VAL A 119 10.03 -13.16 -10.84
N ARG A 120 10.38 -13.36 -9.57
CA ARG A 120 10.90 -14.62 -9.04
C ARG A 120 10.07 -15.02 -7.81
N ARG A 121 9.95 -16.30 -7.58
CA ARG A 121 9.32 -16.86 -6.37
C ARG A 121 10.40 -17.41 -5.45
N ASN A 122 10.35 -17.07 -4.16
CA ASN A 122 11.40 -17.59 -3.27
C ASN A 122 11.22 -19.08 -2.93
N SER A 123 10.09 -19.69 -3.21
CA SER A 123 9.93 -21.14 -3.21
C SER A 123 10.89 -21.84 -4.18
N GLU A 124 11.34 -21.21 -5.26
CA GLU A 124 12.30 -21.78 -6.22
C GLU A 124 13.60 -22.25 -5.54
N TRP A 125 14.04 -21.58 -4.47
CA TRP A 125 15.28 -21.90 -3.76
C TRP A 125 15.10 -22.27 -2.30
N LEU A 126 13.99 -21.86 -1.65
CA LEU A 126 13.73 -22.20 -0.26
C LEU A 126 13.07 -23.59 -0.12
N ALA A 127 12.14 -23.95 -1.01
CA ALA A 127 11.46 -25.24 -0.93
C ALA A 127 12.40 -26.46 -1.12
N PRO A 128 13.44 -26.43 -1.98
CA PRO A 128 14.41 -27.53 -2.11
C PRO A 128 15.35 -27.70 -0.91
N LEU A 129 15.47 -26.73 0.01
CA LEU A 129 16.37 -26.83 1.15
C LEU A 129 15.98 -28.00 2.05
N ASN A 130 16.92 -28.90 2.31
CA ASN A 130 16.72 -29.98 3.26
C ASN A 130 17.11 -29.54 4.70
N PHE A 131 16.83 -30.39 5.67
CA PHE A 131 17.09 -30.07 7.07
C PHE A 131 18.55 -29.72 7.38
N ALA A 132 19.51 -30.36 6.70
CA ALA A 132 20.93 -30.05 6.89
C ALA A 132 21.28 -28.65 6.33
N ASP A 133 20.63 -28.23 5.25
CA ASP A 133 20.79 -26.89 4.70
C ASP A 133 20.22 -25.82 5.66
N ILE A 134 19.06 -26.09 6.26
CA ILE A 134 18.46 -25.21 7.27
C ILE A 134 19.38 -25.11 8.50
N LEU A 135 19.96 -26.21 8.95
CA LEU A 135 20.94 -26.18 10.05
C LEU A 135 22.16 -25.33 9.71
N ARG A 136 22.72 -25.48 8.51
CA ARG A 136 23.85 -24.65 8.05
C ARG A 136 23.46 -23.16 8.00
N LEU A 137 22.32 -22.84 7.42
CA LEU A 137 21.83 -21.46 7.35
C LEU A 137 21.63 -20.88 8.77
N SER A 138 20.96 -21.65 9.66
CA SER A 138 20.70 -21.22 11.04
C SER A 138 22.00 -21.02 11.86
N SER A 139 23.04 -21.83 11.60
CA SER A 139 24.32 -21.70 12.28
C SER A 139 25.07 -20.40 11.97
N MET A 140 24.66 -19.67 10.95
CA MET A 140 25.23 -18.37 10.57
C MET A 140 24.65 -17.21 11.38
N PHE A 141 23.65 -17.44 12.23
CA PHE A 141 23.04 -16.40 13.06
C PHE A 141 22.98 -16.88 14.52
N THR A 142 23.13 -15.96 15.45
CA THR A 142 22.91 -16.25 16.87
C THR A 142 21.51 -15.83 17.29
N VAL A 143 20.95 -16.51 18.29
CA VAL A 143 19.68 -16.10 18.90
C VAL A 143 19.76 -14.66 19.43
N ALA A 144 20.91 -14.28 20.03
CA ALA A 144 21.11 -12.91 20.51
C ALA A 144 20.97 -11.89 19.37
N ARG A 145 21.54 -12.17 18.19
CA ARG A 145 21.42 -11.31 17.01
C ARG A 145 19.97 -11.19 16.53
N LEU A 146 19.22 -12.30 16.49
CA LEU A 146 17.82 -12.30 16.07
C LEU A 146 16.93 -11.52 17.05
N LEU A 147 17.24 -11.57 18.36
CA LEU A 147 16.54 -10.83 19.40
C LEU A 147 16.83 -9.32 19.42
N GLU A 148 17.80 -8.82 18.63
CA GLU A 148 17.99 -7.38 18.42
C GLU A 148 16.86 -6.75 17.56
N ARG A 149 16.07 -7.55 16.87
CA ARG A 149 14.93 -7.10 16.13
C ARG A 149 13.87 -6.52 17.07
N ASP A 150 13.39 -5.31 16.81
CA ASP A 150 12.54 -4.53 17.72
C ASP A 150 11.31 -5.28 18.22
N ASP A 151 10.60 -5.97 17.32
CA ASP A 151 9.38 -6.74 17.64
C ASP A 151 9.71 -7.97 18.51
N PHE A 152 10.79 -8.70 18.21
CA PHE A 152 11.23 -9.81 19.03
C PHE A 152 11.72 -9.35 20.40
N GLN A 153 12.50 -8.27 20.45
CA GLN A 153 12.98 -7.70 21.70
C GLN A 153 11.81 -7.26 22.60
N LYS A 154 10.80 -6.60 21.99
CA LYS A 154 9.60 -6.17 22.71
C LYS A 154 8.84 -7.37 23.27
N ARG A 155 8.48 -8.34 22.41
CA ARG A 155 7.76 -9.57 22.81
C ARG A 155 8.51 -10.36 23.86
N PHE A 156 9.85 -10.49 23.74
CA PHE A 156 10.69 -11.17 24.72
C PHE A 156 10.63 -10.50 26.08
N ARG A 157 10.72 -9.16 26.14
CA ARG A 157 10.62 -8.38 27.39
C ARG A 157 9.24 -8.45 28.02
N GLU A 158 8.21 -8.51 27.22
CA GLU A 158 6.80 -8.60 27.66
C GLU A 158 6.36 -10.04 28.01
N GLY A 159 7.24 -11.03 27.84
CA GLY A 159 6.93 -12.45 28.06
C GLY A 159 5.96 -13.03 27.03
N VAL A 160 5.80 -12.39 25.90
CA VAL A 160 4.97 -12.86 24.77
C VAL A 160 5.76 -13.90 23.97
N GLY A 161 5.16 -15.07 23.74
CA GLY A 161 5.83 -16.17 23.04
C GLY A 161 6.32 -15.79 21.64
N ILE A 162 7.52 -16.23 21.29
CA ILE A 162 8.10 -16.15 19.95
C ILE A 162 8.27 -17.58 19.46
N SER A 163 7.62 -17.93 18.35
CA SER A 163 7.72 -19.26 17.78
C SER A 163 9.05 -19.41 17.02
N LEU A 164 9.64 -20.60 17.08
CA LEU A 164 10.94 -20.86 16.46
C LEU A 164 10.95 -20.58 14.94
N HIS A 165 9.86 -20.90 14.24
CA HIS A 165 9.76 -20.64 12.80
C HIS A 165 9.80 -19.14 12.46
N GLU A 166 9.29 -18.26 13.33
CA GLU A 166 9.36 -16.81 13.13
C GLU A 166 10.82 -16.31 13.11
N MET A 167 11.71 -16.97 13.86
CA MET A 167 13.15 -16.66 13.86
C MET A 167 13.83 -17.05 12.54
N LEU A 168 13.24 -17.93 11.75
CA LEU A 168 13.74 -18.32 10.43
C LEU A 168 13.38 -17.32 9.34
N TYR A 169 12.37 -16.47 9.55
CA TYR A 169 11.94 -15.50 8.53
C TYR A 169 13.07 -14.57 8.06
N PRO A 170 13.83 -13.89 8.95
CA PRO A 170 14.95 -13.07 8.53
C PRO A 170 16.03 -13.83 7.74
N LEU A 171 16.24 -15.11 8.06
CA LEU A 171 17.21 -15.95 7.38
C LEU A 171 16.74 -16.32 5.96
N ALA A 172 15.44 -16.61 5.80
CA ALA A 172 14.85 -16.91 4.51
C ALA A 172 14.95 -15.69 3.57
N GLN A 173 14.58 -14.50 4.03
CA GLN A 173 14.73 -13.25 3.26
C GLN A 173 16.21 -12.93 2.98
N ALA A 174 17.11 -13.17 3.93
CA ALA A 174 18.55 -13.00 3.73
C ALA A 174 19.08 -13.94 2.63
N TYR A 175 18.58 -15.17 2.56
CA TYR A 175 18.98 -16.13 1.56
C TYR A 175 18.51 -15.74 0.15
N ASP A 176 17.37 -15.05 0.02
CA ASP A 176 16.94 -14.43 -1.24
C ASP A 176 18.06 -13.55 -1.83
N SER A 177 18.73 -12.75 -0.97
CA SER A 177 19.81 -11.85 -1.40
C SER A 177 21.04 -12.61 -1.92
N VAL A 178 21.35 -13.75 -1.30
CA VAL A 178 22.46 -14.61 -1.73
C VAL A 178 22.15 -15.22 -3.10
N VAL A 179 20.94 -15.76 -3.28
CA VAL A 179 20.55 -16.44 -4.54
C VAL A 179 20.47 -15.43 -5.69
N ILE A 180 19.85 -14.28 -5.46
CA ILE A 180 19.70 -13.24 -6.49
C ILE A 180 21.01 -12.48 -6.73
N LYS A 181 22.00 -12.61 -5.85
CA LYS A 181 23.26 -11.81 -5.86
C LYS A 181 22.93 -10.31 -5.90
N ALA A 182 22.08 -9.90 -4.99
CA ALA A 182 21.57 -8.54 -4.98
C ALA A 182 22.66 -7.48 -4.73
N ASP A 183 22.65 -6.41 -5.51
CA ASP A 183 23.47 -5.22 -5.26
C ASP A 183 22.78 -4.24 -4.31
N VAL A 184 21.45 -4.16 -4.42
CA VAL A 184 20.59 -3.29 -3.61
C VAL A 184 19.35 -4.06 -3.21
N GLU A 185 18.94 -3.94 -1.96
CA GLU A 185 17.64 -4.41 -1.49
C GLU A 185 16.82 -3.23 -0.97
N ILE A 186 15.57 -3.13 -1.45
CA ILE A 186 14.62 -2.09 -1.07
C ILE A 186 13.63 -2.66 -0.05
N GLY A 187 13.32 -1.87 0.99
CA GLY A 187 12.28 -2.22 1.97
C GLY A 187 11.70 -0.99 2.66
N GLY A 188 10.68 -1.17 3.49
CA GLY A 188 10.25 -0.16 4.44
C GLY A 188 11.24 0.00 5.60
N THR A 189 11.14 1.08 6.37
CA THR A 189 11.98 1.26 7.58
C THR A 189 11.79 0.14 8.60
N ASP A 190 10.63 -0.51 8.63
CA ASP A 190 10.35 -1.68 9.46
C ASP A 190 11.06 -2.96 8.98
N GLN A 191 11.65 -2.96 7.79
CA GLN A 191 12.39 -4.08 7.20
C GLN A 191 13.91 -4.00 7.41
N LEU A 192 14.44 -2.90 7.97
CA LEU A 192 15.89 -2.66 8.06
C LEU A 192 16.67 -3.84 8.64
N PHE A 193 16.15 -4.47 9.70
CA PHE A 193 16.79 -5.63 10.31
C PHE A 193 16.97 -6.78 9.31
N ASN A 194 15.92 -7.11 8.56
CA ASN A 194 15.94 -8.19 7.56
C ASN A 194 16.91 -7.88 6.42
N LEU A 195 16.94 -6.62 5.95
CA LEU A 195 17.87 -6.17 4.92
C LEU A 195 19.33 -6.29 5.39
N LEU A 196 19.62 -5.92 6.65
CA LEU A 196 20.94 -6.05 7.26
C LEU A 196 21.34 -7.52 7.44
N ALA A 197 20.40 -8.40 7.79
CA ALA A 197 20.63 -9.84 7.83
C ALA A 197 21.05 -10.38 6.44
N GLY A 198 20.44 -9.86 5.36
CA GLY A 198 20.87 -10.16 4.00
C GLY A 198 22.31 -9.80 3.71
N ARG A 199 22.76 -8.61 4.14
CA ARG A 199 24.16 -8.20 4.03
C ARG A 199 25.09 -9.16 4.78
N GLU A 200 24.77 -9.46 6.05
CA GLU A 200 25.58 -10.35 6.90
C GLU A 200 25.70 -11.75 6.27
N LEU A 201 24.59 -12.28 5.73
CA LEU A 201 24.62 -13.59 5.11
C LEU A 201 25.44 -13.61 3.81
N MET A 202 25.35 -12.56 2.98
CA MET A 202 26.18 -12.43 1.77
C MET A 202 27.68 -12.39 2.12
N GLU A 203 28.08 -11.65 3.15
CA GLU A 203 29.48 -11.60 3.63
C GLU A 203 29.97 -13.00 4.04
N ARG A 204 29.16 -13.76 4.79
CA ARG A 204 29.45 -15.14 5.20
C ARG A 204 29.56 -16.13 4.03
N HIS A 205 28.92 -15.80 2.91
CA HIS A 205 29.06 -16.54 1.64
C HIS A 205 30.22 -16.04 0.77
N GLY A 206 31.05 -15.10 1.28
CA GLY A 206 32.17 -14.52 0.53
C GLY A 206 31.75 -13.62 -0.65
N MET A 207 30.53 -13.11 -0.60
CA MET A 207 29.98 -12.22 -1.62
C MET A 207 30.13 -10.74 -1.20
N GLU A 208 30.18 -9.84 -2.19
CA GLU A 208 30.04 -8.42 -1.93
C GLU A 208 28.64 -8.12 -1.38
N PRO A 209 28.52 -7.50 -0.18
CA PRO A 209 27.22 -7.30 0.44
C PRO A 209 26.36 -6.28 -0.32
N GLN A 210 25.07 -6.53 -0.32
CA GLN A 210 24.09 -5.58 -0.87
C GLN A 210 24.05 -4.25 -0.12
N VAL A 211 23.55 -3.21 -0.75
CA VAL A 211 23.15 -1.97 -0.11
C VAL A 211 21.70 -2.10 0.35
N CYS A 212 21.44 -1.75 1.60
CA CYS A 212 20.08 -1.66 2.13
C CYS A 212 19.52 -0.27 1.90
N LEU A 213 18.37 -0.17 1.26
CA LEU A 213 17.68 1.08 1.01
C LEU A 213 16.30 1.03 1.64
N THR A 214 16.07 1.86 2.67
CA THR A 214 14.78 1.90 3.35
C THR A 214 13.97 3.13 2.97
N LEU A 215 12.66 2.93 2.88
CA LEU A 215 11.67 3.96 2.58
C LEU A 215 10.80 4.22 3.79
N PRO A 216 10.40 5.48 4.03
CA PRO A 216 9.49 5.78 5.12
C PRO A 216 8.16 5.08 4.90
N LEU A 217 7.56 4.58 5.98
CA LEU A 217 6.21 4.06 5.93
C LEU A 217 5.24 5.20 5.65
N LEU A 218 4.30 4.96 4.75
CA LEU A 218 3.27 5.92 4.42
C LEU A 218 2.15 5.84 5.46
N GLU A 219 1.80 6.96 6.07
CA GLU A 219 0.62 7.05 6.94
C GLU A 219 -0.65 6.91 6.11
N GLY A 220 -1.71 6.39 6.71
CA GLY A 220 -3.02 6.32 6.10
C GLY A 220 -3.76 7.65 6.06
N THR A 221 -5.02 7.60 5.65
CA THR A 221 -5.90 8.79 5.56
C THR A 221 -6.18 9.45 6.91
N ASP A 222 -5.89 8.75 8.03
CA ASP A 222 -5.94 9.30 9.40
C ASP A 222 -4.72 10.19 9.75
N GLY A 223 -3.65 10.17 8.95
CA GLY A 223 -2.46 10.97 9.11
C GLY A 223 -1.55 10.59 10.29
N SER A 224 -1.78 9.46 10.94
CA SER A 224 -1.06 9.08 12.16
C SER A 224 -0.55 7.65 12.16
N GLN A 225 -1.38 6.69 11.75
CA GLN A 225 -0.99 5.29 11.69
C GLN A 225 -0.52 4.92 10.30
N LYS A 226 0.38 3.94 10.20
CA LYS A 226 0.79 3.41 8.89
C LYS A 226 -0.44 2.96 8.09
N MET A 227 -0.41 3.21 6.80
CA MET A 227 -1.48 2.78 5.90
C MET A 227 -1.67 1.26 5.98
N SER A 228 -2.90 0.83 6.27
CA SER A 228 -3.23 -0.59 6.40
C SER A 228 -4.71 -0.83 6.17
N LYS A 229 -5.04 -1.96 5.52
CA LYS A 229 -6.43 -2.43 5.42
C LYS A 229 -7.06 -2.71 6.79
N ALA A 230 -6.27 -3.24 7.73
CA ALA A 230 -6.73 -3.55 9.08
C ALA A 230 -7.21 -2.30 9.85
N TYR A 231 -6.66 -1.14 9.53
CA TYR A 231 -7.06 0.13 10.16
C TYR A 231 -8.13 0.88 9.35
N GLY A 232 -8.48 0.40 8.14
CA GLY A 232 -9.45 1.07 7.27
C GLY A 232 -8.99 2.44 6.75
N ASN A 233 -7.70 2.77 6.89
CA ASN A 233 -7.09 4.06 6.55
C ASN A 233 -6.32 4.02 5.21
N TYR A 234 -6.59 3.05 4.35
CA TYR A 234 -5.84 2.82 3.13
C TYR A 234 -6.48 3.45 1.88
N ILE A 235 -5.65 3.69 0.88
CA ILE A 235 -6.03 4.07 -0.49
C ILE A 235 -5.57 2.94 -1.40
N GLY A 236 -6.52 2.19 -1.96
CA GLY A 236 -6.25 1.03 -2.81
C GLY A 236 -5.75 1.44 -4.19
N LEU A 237 -4.88 0.63 -4.82
CA LEU A 237 -4.45 0.87 -6.21
C LEU A 237 -5.56 0.56 -7.22
N THR A 238 -6.57 -0.17 -6.79
CA THR A 238 -7.74 -0.59 -7.57
C THR A 238 -9.02 0.14 -7.14
N ASP A 239 -8.91 1.12 -6.21
CA ASP A 239 -10.04 1.98 -5.88
C ASP A 239 -10.53 2.70 -7.14
N GLU A 240 -11.84 2.86 -7.30
CA GLU A 240 -12.40 3.65 -8.39
C GLU A 240 -11.82 5.09 -8.39
N PRO A 241 -11.60 5.70 -9.56
CA PRO A 241 -10.95 7.01 -9.67
C PRO A 241 -11.50 8.09 -8.75
N ALA A 242 -12.83 8.20 -8.66
CA ALA A 242 -13.51 9.17 -7.80
C ALA A 242 -13.32 8.87 -6.30
N GLU A 243 -13.28 7.58 -5.92
CA GLU A 243 -13.00 7.15 -4.56
C GLU A 243 -11.56 7.42 -4.18
N MET A 244 -10.59 7.06 -5.04
CA MET A 244 -9.16 7.32 -4.85
C MET A 244 -8.93 8.83 -4.67
N PHE A 245 -9.50 9.67 -5.55
CA PHE A 245 -9.41 11.14 -5.45
C PHE A 245 -9.98 11.64 -4.12
N GLY A 246 -11.17 11.19 -3.75
CA GLY A 246 -11.84 11.56 -2.50
C GLY A 246 -11.03 11.17 -1.24
N LYS A 247 -10.42 9.98 -1.23
CA LYS A 247 -9.53 9.53 -0.16
C LYS A 247 -8.25 10.38 -0.10
N MET A 248 -7.66 10.71 -1.25
CA MET A 248 -6.51 11.60 -1.33
C MET A 248 -6.84 13.01 -0.80
N MET A 249 -8.02 13.54 -1.12
CA MET A 249 -8.47 14.83 -0.59
C MET A 249 -8.73 14.81 0.92
N SER A 250 -8.91 13.64 1.54
CA SER A 250 -9.19 13.50 2.97
C SER A 250 -7.94 13.41 3.85
N ILE A 251 -6.74 13.23 3.28
CA ILE A 251 -5.51 13.20 4.08
C ILE A 251 -5.29 14.54 4.80
N PRO A 252 -4.69 14.57 6.01
CA PRO A 252 -4.27 15.81 6.66
C PRO A 252 -3.25 16.60 5.82
N ASP A 253 -3.26 17.94 5.96
CA ASP A 253 -2.35 18.80 5.19
C ASP A 253 -0.88 18.57 5.57
N GLU A 254 -0.63 18.21 6.82
CA GLU A 254 0.70 17.99 7.40
C GLU A 254 1.48 16.85 6.70
N ILE A 255 0.77 15.82 6.21
CA ILE A 255 1.41 14.68 5.53
C ILE A 255 1.44 14.83 4.00
N MET A 256 0.88 15.90 3.45
CA MET A 256 0.72 16.10 2.01
C MET A 256 2.06 16.09 1.26
N VAL A 257 3.08 16.78 1.78
CA VAL A 257 4.43 16.81 1.17
C VAL A 257 5.07 15.44 1.17
N LYS A 258 4.85 14.64 2.22
CA LYS A 258 5.31 13.25 2.29
C LYS A 258 4.68 12.38 1.20
N TYR A 259 3.38 12.58 0.93
CA TYR A 259 2.70 11.91 -0.17
C TYR A 259 3.23 12.34 -1.55
N TYR A 260 3.56 13.62 -1.74
CA TYR A 260 4.23 14.07 -2.96
C TYR A 260 5.54 13.32 -3.20
N ARG A 261 6.39 13.22 -2.17
CA ARG A 261 7.68 12.49 -2.26
C ARG A 261 7.51 10.99 -2.48
N ALA A 262 6.50 10.38 -1.87
CA ALA A 262 6.31 8.94 -1.91
C ALA A 262 5.51 8.46 -3.12
N CYS A 263 4.49 9.22 -3.55
CA CYS A 263 3.50 8.75 -4.53
C CYS A 263 3.69 9.36 -5.93
N LEU A 264 4.39 10.48 -6.07
CA LEU A 264 4.65 11.10 -7.38
C LEU A 264 6.14 11.03 -7.73
N ALA A 265 6.46 10.83 -9.01
CA ALA A 265 7.84 10.79 -9.50
C ALA A 265 8.34 12.21 -9.84
N LEU A 266 8.16 13.16 -8.93
CA LEU A 266 8.60 14.54 -9.15
C LEU A 266 10.09 14.72 -8.78
N PRO A 267 10.81 15.61 -9.45
CA PRO A 267 12.14 16.03 -9.04
C PRO A 267 12.13 16.58 -7.60
N ALA A 268 13.22 16.36 -6.86
CA ALA A 268 13.32 16.81 -5.46
C ALA A 268 13.10 18.33 -5.33
N GLU A 269 13.66 19.11 -6.26
CA GLU A 269 13.56 20.57 -6.30
C GLU A 269 12.10 21.05 -6.45
N GLU A 270 11.29 20.31 -7.19
CA GLU A 270 9.86 20.62 -7.36
C GLU A 270 9.09 20.38 -6.07
N VAL A 271 9.35 19.27 -5.39
CA VAL A 271 8.70 18.96 -4.10
C VAL A 271 9.14 19.97 -3.02
N GLU A 272 10.42 20.36 -3.01
CA GLU A 272 10.93 21.42 -2.11
C GLU A 272 10.27 22.78 -2.39
N SER A 273 10.02 23.10 -3.66
CA SER A 273 9.31 24.31 -4.06
C SER A 273 7.86 24.31 -3.56
N ILE A 274 7.17 23.16 -3.66
CA ILE A 274 5.83 22.97 -3.13
C ILE A 274 5.82 23.14 -1.61
N GLU A 275 6.73 22.50 -0.89
CA GLU A 275 6.89 22.58 0.56
C GLU A 275 7.11 24.03 1.03
N LYS A 276 8.02 24.74 0.37
CA LYS A 276 8.29 26.16 0.64
C LYS A 276 7.07 27.04 0.35
N GLY A 277 6.38 26.79 -0.78
CA GLY A 277 5.19 27.53 -1.16
C GLY A 277 4.04 27.38 -0.15
N LEU A 278 3.86 26.14 0.39
CA LEU A 278 2.91 25.88 1.47
C LEU A 278 3.30 26.58 2.77
N ALA A 279 4.58 26.47 3.18
CA ALA A 279 5.09 27.07 4.41
C ALA A 279 4.98 28.61 4.42
N THR A 280 5.14 29.24 3.24
CA THR A 280 5.05 30.71 3.08
C THR A 280 3.62 31.21 2.80
N GLY A 281 2.66 30.31 2.62
CA GLY A 281 1.27 30.66 2.26
C GLY A 281 1.09 31.13 0.81
N VAL A 282 2.13 31.04 -0.03
CA VAL A 282 2.05 31.35 -1.48
C VAL A 282 1.20 30.31 -2.21
N LEU A 283 1.27 29.05 -1.78
CA LEU A 283 0.43 27.97 -2.30
C LEU A 283 -0.68 27.64 -1.32
N HIS A 284 -1.89 27.55 -1.84
CA HIS A 284 -3.05 27.19 -1.03
C HIS A 284 -3.13 25.66 -0.83
N PRO A 285 -3.23 25.13 0.40
CA PRO A 285 -3.22 23.68 0.66
C PRO A 285 -4.24 22.88 -0.16
N ASN A 286 -5.45 23.38 -0.32
CA ASN A 286 -6.48 22.70 -1.12
C ASN A 286 -6.06 22.54 -2.61
N THR A 287 -5.45 23.58 -3.19
CA THR A 287 -4.98 23.51 -4.60
C THR A 287 -3.88 22.48 -4.75
N VAL A 288 -2.90 22.49 -3.84
CA VAL A 288 -1.79 21.53 -3.84
C VAL A 288 -2.31 20.10 -3.62
N LYS A 289 -3.25 19.91 -2.69
CA LYS A 289 -3.85 18.59 -2.44
C LYS A 289 -4.62 18.06 -3.65
N ARG A 290 -5.32 18.92 -4.39
CA ARG A 290 -5.99 18.54 -5.66
C ARG A 290 -4.99 18.10 -6.72
N GLN A 291 -3.89 18.82 -6.88
CA GLN A 291 -2.83 18.43 -7.80
C GLN A 291 -2.23 17.07 -7.43
N LEU A 292 -1.98 16.85 -6.13
CA LEU A 292 -1.53 15.55 -5.61
C LEU A 292 -2.54 14.43 -5.92
N ALA A 293 -3.82 14.65 -5.60
CA ALA A 293 -4.87 13.66 -5.84
C ALA A 293 -5.01 13.32 -7.32
N LYS A 294 -5.02 14.34 -8.17
CA LYS A 294 -5.07 14.19 -9.63
C LYS A 294 -3.85 13.42 -10.16
N GLY A 295 -2.65 13.77 -9.71
CA GLY A 295 -1.42 13.08 -10.09
C GLY A 295 -1.41 11.61 -9.69
N VAL A 296 -1.91 11.28 -8.49
CA VAL A 296 -2.02 9.88 -8.03
C VAL A 296 -3.05 9.13 -8.88
N VAL A 297 -4.24 9.67 -9.10
CA VAL A 297 -5.26 9.02 -9.94
C VAL A 297 -4.75 8.81 -11.37
N ALA A 298 -4.05 9.80 -11.95
CA ALA A 298 -3.49 9.70 -13.30
C ALA A 298 -2.50 8.53 -13.44
N ILE A 299 -1.70 8.25 -12.42
CA ILE A 299 -0.73 7.13 -12.43
C ILE A 299 -1.42 5.77 -12.57
N TYR A 300 -2.55 5.56 -11.93
CA TYR A 300 -3.20 4.25 -11.85
C TYR A 300 -4.37 4.08 -12.83
N HIS A 301 -4.97 5.19 -13.28
CA HIS A 301 -6.18 5.18 -14.10
C HIS A 301 -6.09 6.04 -15.38
N GLY A 302 -5.01 6.82 -15.55
CA GLY A 302 -4.81 7.72 -16.69
C GLY A 302 -5.39 9.12 -16.47
N ASP A 303 -4.97 10.05 -17.33
CA ASP A 303 -5.26 11.48 -17.20
C ASP A 303 -6.76 11.80 -17.33
N ASP A 304 -7.46 11.16 -18.24
CA ASP A 304 -8.91 11.40 -18.44
C ASP A 304 -9.71 11.00 -17.20
N ALA A 305 -9.38 9.85 -16.58
CA ALA A 305 -10.02 9.41 -15.35
C ALA A 305 -9.71 10.37 -14.18
N ALA A 306 -8.49 10.93 -14.12
CA ALA A 306 -8.12 11.90 -13.11
C ALA A 306 -8.89 13.22 -13.24
N ILE A 307 -9.15 13.68 -14.45
CA ILE A 307 -9.98 14.85 -14.71
C ILE A 307 -11.42 14.58 -14.28
N GLY A 308 -12.01 13.46 -14.72
CA GLY A 308 -13.37 13.07 -14.34
C GLY A 308 -13.55 12.88 -12.84
N ALA A 309 -12.54 12.36 -12.15
CA ALA A 309 -12.55 12.21 -10.69
C ALA A 309 -12.56 13.57 -9.97
N GLU A 310 -11.78 14.55 -10.44
CA GLU A 310 -11.78 15.92 -9.91
C GLU A 310 -13.14 16.61 -10.14
N GLU A 311 -13.72 16.48 -11.34
CA GLU A 311 -15.05 17.02 -11.65
C GLU A 311 -16.14 16.40 -10.77
N SER A 312 -16.12 15.07 -10.60
CA SER A 312 -17.04 14.36 -9.72
C SER A 312 -16.91 14.82 -8.26
N PHE A 313 -15.69 15.05 -7.80
CA PHE A 313 -15.45 15.59 -6.47
C PHE A 313 -16.04 17.00 -6.31
N ASP A 314 -15.92 17.87 -7.32
CA ASP A 314 -16.50 19.23 -7.29
C ASP A 314 -18.04 19.22 -7.30
N LEU A 315 -18.65 18.31 -8.03
CA LEU A 315 -20.11 18.15 -8.01
C LEU A 315 -20.60 17.80 -6.60
N VAL A 316 -19.96 16.82 -5.96
CA VAL A 316 -20.35 16.36 -4.62
C VAL A 316 -20.08 17.41 -3.53
N PHE A 317 -18.92 18.07 -3.55
CA PHE A 317 -18.44 18.90 -2.43
C PHE A 317 -18.70 20.40 -2.60
N ARG A 318 -18.72 20.94 -3.84
CA ARG A 318 -18.99 22.35 -4.10
C ARG A 318 -20.45 22.63 -4.38
N ARG A 319 -21.11 21.77 -5.18
CA ARG A 319 -22.50 21.98 -5.61
C ARG A 319 -23.51 21.23 -4.77
N HIS A 320 -23.07 20.28 -3.94
CA HIS A 320 -23.95 19.35 -3.19
C HIS A 320 -24.89 18.56 -4.13
N GLU A 321 -24.50 18.39 -5.37
CA GLU A 321 -25.24 17.64 -6.39
C GLU A 321 -24.89 16.14 -6.33
N ILE A 322 -25.84 15.32 -6.73
CA ILE A 322 -25.63 13.87 -6.84
C ILE A 322 -24.72 13.61 -8.04
N PRO A 323 -23.66 12.77 -7.94
CA PRO A 323 -22.83 12.40 -9.09
C PRO A 323 -23.67 11.86 -10.23
N GLN A 324 -23.27 12.12 -11.49
CA GLN A 324 -24.00 11.62 -12.66
C GLN A 324 -23.88 10.10 -12.81
N ASP A 325 -22.74 9.54 -12.42
CA ASP A 325 -22.43 8.11 -12.51
C ASP A 325 -22.57 7.45 -11.13
N VAL A 326 -23.82 7.20 -10.73
CA VAL A 326 -24.15 6.52 -9.47
C VAL A 326 -24.43 5.05 -9.75
N PRO A 327 -23.75 4.09 -9.10
CA PRO A 327 -24.05 2.67 -9.23
C PRO A 327 -25.53 2.39 -9.02
N THR A 328 -26.14 1.63 -9.93
CA THR A 328 -27.55 1.26 -9.84
C THR A 328 -27.67 -0.18 -9.35
N VAL A 329 -28.48 -0.41 -8.33
CA VAL A 329 -28.73 -1.74 -7.75
C VAL A 329 -30.23 -2.03 -7.75
N GLU A 330 -30.57 -3.23 -8.20
CA GLU A 330 -31.94 -3.72 -8.18
C GLU A 330 -32.31 -4.27 -6.80
N VAL A 331 -33.38 -3.77 -6.21
CA VAL A 331 -33.87 -4.15 -4.89
C VAL A 331 -35.37 -4.45 -4.97
N ASP A 332 -35.87 -5.35 -4.14
CA ASP A 332 -37.33 -5.53 -4.00
C ASP A 332 -37.90 -4.34 -3.22
N LEU A 333 -38.65 -3.50 -3.93
CA LEU A 333 -39.27 -2.28 -3.41
C LEU A 333 -40.80 -2.41 -3.26
N ALA A 334 -41.35 -3.63 -3.32
CA ALA A 334 -42.79 -3.86 -3.27
C ALA A 334 -43.43 -3.58 -1.89
N GLN A 335 -42.66 -3.42 -0.85
CA GLN A 335 -43.12 -3.23 0.54
C GLN A 335 -42.40 -2.09 1.24
N GLU A 336 -42.78 -1.86 2.51
CA GLU A 336 -42.02 -0.96 3.39
C GLU A 336 -40.57 -1.46 3.59
N ILE A 337 -39.61 -0.58 3.41
CA ILE A 337 -38.19 -0.86 3.44
C ILE A 337 -37.59 -0.41 4.79
N HIS A 338 -36.94 -1.34 5.49
CA HIS A 338 -36.15 -1.01 6.66
C HIS A 338 -34.77 -0.50 6.21
N VAL A 339 -34.58 0.82 6.20
CA VAL A 339 -33.41 1.50 5.64
C VAL A 339 -32.07 0.98 6.21
N PRO A 340 -31.89 0.77 7.54
CA PRO A 340 -30.63 0.21 8.05
C PRO A 340 -30.29 -1.18 7.47
N ALA A 341 -31.30 -2.01 7.16
CA ALA A 341 -31.06 -3.31 6.53
C ALA A 341 -30.73 -3.16 5.04
N LEU A 342 -31.35 -2.20 4.37
CA LEU A 342 -31.04 -1.88 2.98
C LEU A 342 -29.58 -1.35 2.85
N LEU A 343 -29.15 -0.46 3.74
CA LEU A 343 -27.79 0.07 3.74
C LEU A 343 -26.74 -1.03 3.95
N ASP A 344 -27.03 -2.00 4.81
CA ASP A 344 -26.19 -3.18 5.07
C ASP A 344 -26.15 -4.10 3.84
N LEU A 345 -27.31 -4.37 3.22
CA LEU A 345 -27.42 -5.17 1.98
C LEU A 345 -26.63 -4.54 0.82
N LEU A 346 -26.67 -3.22 0.69
CA LEU A 346 -25.97 -2.46 -0.34
C LEU A 346 -24.47 -2.25 -0.04
N GLY A 347 -23.94 -2.77 1.07
CA GLY A 347 -22.53 -2.59 1.47
C GLY A 347 -22.16 -1.14 1.81
N MET A 348 -23.15 -0.27 2.03
CA MET A 348 -22.92 1.13 2.36
C MET A 348 -22.51 1.33 3.83
N VAL A 349 -22.82 0.37 4.68
CA VAL A 349 -22.45 0.29 6.11
C VAL A 349 -21.96 -1.11 6.43
N THR A 350 -21.26 -1.27 7.56
CA THR A 350 -20.71 -2.55 8.01
C THR A 350 -21.70 -3.37 8.84
N SER A 351 -22.79 -2.75 9.27
CA SER A 351 -23.88 -3.40 10.03
C SER A 351 -25.14 -2.53 10.07
N ARG A 352 -26.27 -3.16 10.36
CA ARG A 352 -27.56 -2.47 10.59
C ARG A 352 -27.49 -1.49 11.78
N GLY A 353 -26.66 -1.78 12.79
CA GLY A 353 -26.43 -0.90 13.93
C GLY A 353 -25.71 0.39 13.52
N GLU A 354 -24.72 0.31 12.65
CA GLU A 354 -24.06 1.47 12.06
C GLU A 354 -25.04 2.30 11.22
N GLY A 355 -25.88 1.62 10.42
CA GLY A 355 -26.92 2.27 9.62
C GLY A 355 -27.87 3.12 10.48
N ARG A 356 -28.37 2.57 11.61
CA ARG A 356 -29.19 3.33 12.54
C ARG A 356 -28.48 4.55 13.11
N ARG A 357 -27.26 4.37 13.60
CA ARG A 357 -26.47 5.48 14.14
C ARG A 357 -26.27 6.60 13.11
N LEU A 358 -25.98 6.25 11.87
CA LEU A 358 -25.79 7.24 10.80
C LEU A 358 -27.09 7.97 10.45
N ILE A 359 -28.24 7.31 10.45
CA ILE A 359 -29.55 7.96 10.28
C ILE A 359 -29.79 8.95 11.40
N ASP A 360 -29.60 8.55 12.66
CA ASP A 360 -29.81 9.41 13.84
C ASP A 360 -28.90 10.63 13.87
N GLN A 361 -27.69 10.50 13.28
CA GLN A 361 -26.72 11.58 13.12
C GLN A 361 -26.95 12.46 11.87
N GLY A 362 -28.00 12.19 11.09
CA GLY A 362 -28.28 12.92 9.84
C GLY A 362 -27.30 12.59 8.69
N GLY A 363 -26.57 11.50 8.79
CA GLY A 363 -25.58 11.05 7.80
C GLY A 363 -26.17 10.29 6.60
N VAL A 364 -27.49 10.08 6.55
CA VAL A 364 -28.16 9.39 5.45
C VAL A 364 -29.15 10.33 4.76
N LYS A 365 -29.07 10.41 3.42
CA LYS A 365 -29.99 11.18 2.60
C LYS A 365 -30.59 10.29 1.51
N ILE A 366 -31.81 10.58 1.14
CA ILE A 366 -32.50 10.00 0.00
C ILE A 366 -32.94 11.14 -0.91
N ASN A 367 -32.52 11.11 -2.16
CA ASN A 367 -32.76 12.17 -3.14
C ASN A 367 -32.34 13.56 -2.62
N GLY A 368 -31.23 13.62 -1.88
CA GLY A 368 -30.73 14.88 -1.29
C GLY A 368 -31.41 15.30 0.02
N VAL A 369 -32.51 14.64 0.41
CA VAL A 369 -33.24 14.93 1.65
C VAL A 369 -32.71 14.07 2.79
N THR A 370 -32.26 14.70 3.88
CA THR A 370 -31.77 14.00 5.07
C THR A 370 -32.92 13.24 5.75
N LEU A 371 -32.70 11.95 6.05
CA LEU A 371 -33.63 11.19 6.84
C LEU A 371 -33.71 11.73 8.27
N SER A 372 -34.93 11.86 8.79
CA SER A 372 -35.14 12.27 10.16
C SER A 372 -34.62 11.19 11.13
N PRO A 373 -34.06 11.59 12.30
CA PRO A 373 -33.70 10.64 13.34
C PRO A 373 -34.88 9.67 13.64
N THR A 374 -34.57 8.40 13.88
CA THR A 374 -35.54 7.31 14.12
C THR A 374 -36.43 6.93 12.92
N SER A 375 -36.31 7.58 11.78
CA SER A 375 -37.04 7.19 10.54
C SER A 375 -36.32 6.00 9.86
N TYR A 376 -36.52 4.82 10.44
CA TYR A 376 -35.83 3.61 9.92
C TYR A 376 -36.60 2.89 8.84
N ASN A 377 -37.88 3.18 8.66
CA ASN A 377 -38.73 2.55 7.66
C ASN A 377 -39.28 3.58 6.70
N ILE A 378 -39.31 3.25 5.42
CA ILE A 378 -39.87 4.08 4.35
C ILE A 378 -40.58 3.21 3.33
N GLU A 379 -41.61 3.75 2.66
CA GLU A 379 -42.28 3.10 1.56
C GLU A 379 -41.31 2.86 0.39
N GLY A 380 -41.25 1.65 -0.15
CA GLY A 380 -40.37 1.32 -1.28
C GLY A 380 -40.58 2.22 -2.49
N SER A 381 -41.85 2.58 -2.78
CA SER A 381 -42.19 3.53 -3.84
C SER A 381 -41.60 4.92 -3.68
N ALA A 382 -41.27 5.34 -2.44
CA ALA A 382 -40.65 6.65 -2.18
C ALA A 382 -39.16 6.71 -2.53
N ILE A 383 -38.53 5.54 -2.74
CA ILE A 383 -37.10 5.45 -3.11
C ILE A 383 -36.88 4.85 -4.51
N GLU A 384 -37.93 4.47 -5.22
CA GLU A 384 -37.84 3.94 -6.57
C GLU A 384 -37.15 4.93 -7.52
N GLY A 385 -36.08 4.47 -8.21
CA GLY A 385 -35.24 5.32 -9.06
C GLY A 385 -34.42 6.37 -8.30
N GLY A 386 -34.55 6.42 -6.97
CA GLY A 386 -33.92 7.42 -6.13
C GLY A 386 -32.46 7.07 -5.78
N VAL A 387 -31.73 8.08 -5.33
CA VAL A 387 -30.35 7.93 -4.90
C VAL A 387 -30.26 8.00 -3.39
N ILE A 388 -29.72 6.94 -2.79
CA ILE A 388 -29.35 6.87 -1.37
C ILE A 388 -27.93 7.37 -1.22
N GLN A 389 -27.70 8.32 -0.30
CA GLN A 389 -26.40 8.83 0.07
C GLN A 389 -26.11 8.51 1.52
N VAL A 390 -24.91 7.96 1.80
CA VAL A 390 -24.41 7.72 3.14
C VAL A 390 -23.10 8.51 3.33
N GLY A 391 -23.14 9.43 4.29
CA GLY A 391 -22.03 10.38 4.48
C GLY A 391 -21.83 11.27 3.26
N LYS A 392 -20.57 11.61 2.96
CA LYS A 392 -20.23 12.53 1.85
C LYS A 392 -19.82 11.83 0.55
N ARG A 393 -19.62 10.51 0.58
CA ARG A 393 -18.93 9.81 -0.51
C ARG A 393 -19.64 8.57 -1.06
N LYS A 394 -20.54 7.97 -0.33
CA LYS A 394 -21.23 6.74 -0.78
C LYS A 394 -22.58 7.09 -1.37
N PHE A 395 -22.80 6.71 -2.64
CA PHE A 395 -24.03 6.93 -3.38
C PHE A 395 -24.43 5.64 -4.07
N VAL A 396 -25.72 5.29 -4.04
CA VAL A 396 -26.28 4.15 -4.78
C VAL A 396 -27.66 4.54 -5.26
N ARG A 397 -27.97 4.29 -6.53
CA ARG A 397 -29.32 4.39 -7.10
C ARG A 397 -30.02 3.06 -6.91
N VAL A 398 -31.22 3.08 -6.38
CA VAL A 398 -32.05 1.89 -6.22
C VAL A 398 -33.17 1.87 -7.22
N VAL A 399 -33.37 0.71 -7.87
CA VAL A 399 -34.47 0.47 -8.81
C VAL A 399 -35.16 -0.83 -8.42
N SER A 400 -36.45 -0.93 -8.72
CA SER A 400 -37.20 -2.15 -8.44
C SER A 400 -36.73 -3.31 -9.30
N LYS A 401 -36.62 -4.50 -8.71
CA LYS A 401 -36.49 -5.72 -9.52
C LYS A 401 -37.69 -5.86 -10.41
N GLN A 402 -37.49 -5.89 -11.73
CA GLN A 402 -38.55 -6.30 -12.65
C GLN A 402 -38.83 -7.78 -12.37
N GLY A 403 -40.07 -8.08 -11.94
CA GLY A 403 -40.59 -9.41 -11.67
C GLY A 403 -40.70 -10.28 -12.91
#